data_1fc48f2eba55e7516ce19264ca28629c
#
_entry.id   1fc48f2eba55e7516ce19264ca28629c
#
_cell.length_a   1.000
_cell.length_b   1.000
_cell.length_c   1.000
_cell.angle_alpha   90.00
_cell.angle_beta   90.00
_cell.angle_gamma   90.00
#
_symmetry.space_group_name_H-M   'P 1'
#
loop_
_entity.id
_entity.type
_entity.pdbx_description
1 polymer ?
#
loop_
_entity_poly.entity_id
_entity_poly.type
_entity_poly.pdbx_seq_one_letter_code
_entity_poly.pdbx_strand_id
1 'polypeptide(L)'
;MENNLLCFKRTSNLTALALPKTYREGFCTKQGVWTKLIIVKGKMKFTFLNEENDVLKQFSYNKKSNIELIEPKRIFRIYPTSTDLQFHLEFYCTPEDYFFNKYNLSPAHAEIVNAMKYIKACKTLDLGAGQGKNSLYLSSLDFNITAVDINAKFLQDLADI
;
A
#
# COMPACT_ATOMS: atom_id res chain seq x y z
N MET A 1 -11.77 2.24 -11.62
CA MET A 1 -11.26 1.28 -10.61
C MET A 1 -10.30 1.88 -9.57
N GLU A 2 -9.95 3.18 -9.66
CA GLU A 2 -9.01 3.82 -8.72
C GLU A 2 -9.65 4.37 -7.42
N ASN A 3 -10.97 4.31 -7.28
CA ASN A 3 -11.67 5.09 -6.25
C ASN A 3 -11.70 4.46 -4.85
N ASN A 4 -11.02 3.34 -4.59
CA ASN A 4 -11.09 2.69 -3.28
C ASN A 4 -9.77 2.10 -2.79
N LEU A 5 -8.62 2.68 -3.19
CA LEU A 5 -7.33 2.22 -2.71
C LEU A 5 -6.99 2.86 -1.36
N LEU A 6 -6.47 2.06 -0.44
CA LEU A 6 -6.03 2.49 0.90
C LEU A 6 -4.52 2.58 0.97
N CYS A 7 -4.01 3.69 1.52
CA CYS A 7 -2.59 3.85 1.79
C CYS A 7 -2.23 3.04 3.06
N PHE A 8 -1.42 2.00 2.89
CA PHE A 8 -0.98 1.16 4.01
C PHE A 8 0.44 1.45 4.47
N LYS A 9 1.25 2.12 3.64
CA LYS A 9 2.64 2.43 3.97
C LYS A 9 3.09 3.72 3.30
N ARG A 10 3.89 4.50 4.03
CA ARG A 10 4.60 5.67 3.52
C ARG A 10 6.07 5.58 3.91
N THR A 11 6.98 5.92 2.99
CA THR A 11 8.40 6.04 3.35
C THR A 11 8.64 7.31 4.16
N SER A 12 9.74 7.36 4.91
CA SER A 12 10.29 8.64 5.34
C SER A 12 10.63 9.52 4.13
N ASN A 13 10.87 10.81 4.36
CA ASN A 13 11.36 11.67 3.29
C ASN A 13 12.73 11.20 2.81
N LEU A 14 12.83 10.90 1.54
CA LEU A 14 14.05 10.55 0.82
C LEU A 14 14.69 11.81 0.25
N THR A 15 16.01 11.86 0.25
CA THR A 15 16.78 13.00 -0.26
C THR A 15 17.72 12.59 -1.38
N ALA A 16 18.25 13.55 -2.13
CA ALA A 16 19.24 13.27 -3.17
C ALA A 16 20.47 12.51 -2.65
N LEU A 17 20.91 12.81 -1.43
CA LEU A 17 22.08 12.18 -0.82
C LEU A 17 21.78 10.80 -0.23
N ALA A 18 20.60 10.63 0.37
CA ALA A 18 20.19 9.41 1.07
C ALA A 18 19.21 8.54 0.25
N LEU A 19 19.26 8.64 -1.09
CA LEU A 19 18.42 7.82 -1.95
C LEU A 19 18.95 6.38 -2.00
N PRO A 20 18.15 5.36 -1.57
CA PRO A 20 18.55 3.98 -1.62
C PRO A 20 18.87 3.51 -3.04
N LYS A 21 19.85 2.59 -3.15
CA LYS A 21 20.32 2.03 -4.42
C LYS A 21 19.17 1.43 -5.25
N THR A 22 18.23 0.76 -4.61
CA THR A 22 17.05 0.15 -5.25
C THR A 22 16.24 1.14 -6.08
N TYR A 23 16.05 2.37 -5.59
CA TYR A 23 15.33 3.41 -6.35
C TYR A 23 16.15 4.03 -7.48
N ARG A 24 17.48 3.90 -7.45
CA ARG A 24 18.37 4.38 -8.52
C ARG A 24 18.53 3.39 -9.66
N GLU A 25 18.47 2.10 -9.35
CA GLU A 25 18.74 1.03 -10.32
C GLU A 25 17.47 0.50 -10.97
N GLY A 26 16.42 0.32 -10.19
CA GLY A 26 15.13 -0.16 -10.65
C GLY A 26 14.32 -0.72 -9.49
N PHE A 27 13.16 -0.16 -9.24
CA PHE A 27 12.24 -0.56 -8.20
C PHE A 27 10.88 -0.86 -8.79
N CYS A 28 10.24 -1.93 -8.32
CA CYS A 28 8.83 -2.19 -8.59
C CYS A 28 8.14 -2.72 -7.33
N THR A 29 6.85 -2.58 -7.28
CA THR A 29 6.01 -3.18 -6.24
C THR A 29 5.54 -4.57 -6.67
N LYS A 30 5.11 -5.38 -5.69
CA LYS A 30 4.43 -6.65 -5.96
C LYS A 30 3.06 -6.42 -6.59
N GLN A 31 2.46 -7.49 -7.12
CA GLN A 31 1.08 -7.48 -7.60
C GLN A 31 0.13 -6.96 -6.53
N GLY A 32 -0.86 -6.15 -6.90
CA GLY A 32 -1.85 -5.56 -5.99
C GLY A 32 -1.35 -4.38 -5.16
N VAL A 33 -0.14 -3.86 -5.42
CA VAL A 33 0.42 -2.70 -4.72
C VAL A 33 0.76 -1.59 -5.70
N TRP A 34 0.03 -0.48 -5.61
CA TRP A 34 0.27 0.75 -6.36
C TRP A 34 1.22 1.68 -5.59
N THR A 35 1.91 2.54 -6.33
CA THR A 35 2.82 3.53 -5.74
C THR A 35 2.43 4.93 -6.15
N LYS A 36 2.38 5.86 -5.19
CA LYS A 36 2.28 7.29 -5.43
C LYS A 36 3.57 7.98 -5.06
N LEU A 37 4.11 8.77 -5.97
CA LEU A 37 5.30 9.57 -5.76
C LEU A 37 4.89 11.01 -5.39
N ILE A 38 5.34 11.49 -4.24
CA ILE A 38 5.07 12.85 -3.75
C ILE A 38 6.38 13.61 -3.61
N ILE A 39 6.56 14.66 -4.42
CA ILE A 39 7.73 15.54 -4.35
C ILE A 39 7.44 16.70 -3.41
N VAL A 40 8.22 16.80 -2.35
CA VAL A 40 8.13 17.87 -1.35
C VAL A 40 8.94 19.09 -1.83
N LYS A 41 10.14 18.85 -2.38
CA LYS A 41 11.06 19.90 -2.83
C LYS A 41 11.99 19.36 -3.91
N GLY A 42 12.53 20.28 -4.75
CA GLY A 42 13.55 19.94 -5.74
C GLY A 42 13.00 19.35 -7.03
N LYS A 43 13.89 18.65 -7.76
CA LYS A 43 13.62 18.11 -9.10
C LYS A 43 14.26 16.74 -9.25
N MET A 44 13.63 15.88 -10.06
CA MET A 44 14.16 14.55 -10.41
C MET A 44 13.84 14.18 -11.87
N LYS A 45 14.63 13.27 -12.40
CA LYS A 45 14.25 12.44 -13.55
C LYS A 45 13.62 11.17 -13.02
N PHE A 46 12.49 10.80 -13.59
CA PHE A 46 11.76 9.57 -13.31
C PHE A 46 11.67 8.75 -14.60
N THR A 47 12.06 7.49 -14.54
CA THR A 47 12.19 6.67 -15.74
C THR A 47 11.49 5.34 -15.53
N PHE A 48 10.58 4.98 -16.43
CA PHE A 48 10.03 3.62 -16.52
C PHE A 48 10.98 2.74 -17.33
N LEU A 49 11.14 1.49 -16.88
CA LEU A 49 12.02 0.50 -17.46
C LEU A 49 11.23 -0.76 -17.84
N ASN A 50 11.76 -1.52 -18.81
CA ASN A 50 11.36 -2.92 -19.04
C ASN A 50 12.15 -3.87 -18.13
N GLU A 51 11.95 -5.18 -18.29
CA GLU A 51 12.63 -6.21 -17.49
C GLU A 51 14.13 -6.31 -17.83
N GLU A 52 14.54 -5.90 -19.02
CA GLU A 52 15.92 -5.81 -19.48
C GLU A 52 16.64 -4.53 -19.03
N ASN A 53 15.95 -3.66 -18.26
CA ASN A 53 16.40 -2.33 -17.82
C ASN A 53 16.53 -1.28 -18.93
N ASP A 54 15.92 -1.50 -20.08
CA ASP A 54 15.83 -0.48 -21.12
C ASP A 54 14.83 0.60 -20.76
N VAL A 55 15.09 1.81 -21.21
CA VAL A 55 14.24 2.96 -20.97
C VAL A 55 12.99 2.91 -21.84
N LEU A 56 11.83 2.75 -21.22
CA LEU A 56 10.53 2.84 -21.89
C LEU A 56 10.05 4.28 -22.00
N LYS A 57 10.12 5.03 -20.90
CA LYS A 57 9.63 6.41 -20.84
C LYS A 57 10.35 7.17 -19.72
N GLN A 58 10.68 8.45 -19.99
CA GLN A 58 11.34 9.30 -19.01
C GLN A 58 10.58 10.61 -18.84
N PHE A 59 10.50 11.07 -17.60
CA PHE A 59 9.87 12.32 -17.19
C PHE A 59 10.82 13.16 -16.35
N SER A 60 10.60 14.48 -16.36
CA SER A 60 11.21 15.41 -15.43
C SER A 60 10.12 15.92 -14.48
N TYR A 61 10.26 15.63 -13.21
CA TYR A 61 9.27 15.99 -12.19
C TYR A 61 9.79 16.97 -11.17
N ASN A 62 8.90 17.80 -10.66
CA ASN A 62 9.11 18.73 -9.56
C ASN A 62 7.85 18.81 -8.68
N LYS A 63 7.87 19.64 -7.63
CA LYS A 63 6.74 19.78 -6.68
C LYS A 63 5.39 20.11 -7.34
N LYS A 64 5.38 20.75 -8.51
CA LYS A 64 4.13 21.15 -9.21
C LYS A 64 3.66 20.06 -10.20
N SER A 65 4.43 19.02 -10.40
CA SER A 65 4.08 17.96 -11.36
C SER A 65 2.92 17.13 -10.84
N ASN A 66 1.92 16.93 -11.70
CA ASN A 66 0.88 15.93 -11.44
C ASN A 66 1.43 14.55 -11.84
N ILE A 67 1.66 13.69 -10.85
CA ILE A 67 2.24 12.37 -11.06
C ILE A 67 1.13 11.35 -10.85
N GLU A 68 0.82 10.61 -11.90
CA GLU A 68 -0.16 9.53 -11.87
C GLU A 68 0.26 8.41 -10.91
N LEU A 69 -0.71 7.65 -10.46
CA LEU A 69 -0.50 6.47 -9.64
C LEU A 69 0.25 5.41 -10.48
N ILE A 70 1.36 4.90 -9.95
CA ILE A 70 2.18 3.89 -10.61
C ILE A 70 1.58 2.52 -10.33
N GLU A 71 1.27 1.80 -11.40
CA GLU A 71 0.69 0.47 -11.35
C GLU A 71 1.61 -0.57 -10.69
N PRO A 72 1.05 -1.66 -10.15
CA PRO A 72 1.83 -2.79 -9.66
C PRO A 72 2.79 -3.36 -10.70
N LYS A 73 3.93 -3.89 -10.25
CA LYS A 73 4.98 -4.51 -11.08
C LYS A 73 5.63 -3.60 -12.11
N ARG A 74 5.27 -2.34 -12.18
CA ARG A 74 5.90 -1.42 -13.12
C ARG A 74 7.26 -0.98 -12.60
N ILE A 75 8.32 -1.30 -13.34
CA ILE A 75 9.69 -0.99 -12.96
C ILE A 75 9.97 0.48 -13.22
N PHE A 76 10.51 1.18 -12.23
CA PHE A 76 10.94 2.56 -12.37
C PHE A 76 12.23 2.85 -11.61
N ARG A 77 12.94 3.89 -12.04
CA ARG A 77 14.09 4.44 -11.32
C ARG A 77 13.99 5.95 -11.17
N ILE A 78 14.64 6.46 -10.15
CA ILE A 78 14.66 7.87 -9.78
C ILE A 78 16.09 8.38 -9.83
N TYR A 79 16.31 9.49 -10.53
CA TYR A 79 17.58 10.19 -10.58
C TYR A 79 17.40 11.64 -10.10
N PRO A 80 18.02 12.05 -8.98
CA PRO A 80 18.00 13.43 -8.50
C PRO A 80 18.62 14.37 -9.53
N THR A 81 17.94 15.46 -9.87
CA THR A 81 18.47 16.52 -10.74
C THR A 81 18.68 17.85 -10.02
N SER A 82 18.33 17.90 -8.72
CA SER A 82 18.69 19.00 -7.83
C SER A 82 19.18 18.45 -6.49
N THR A 83 20.08 19.13 -5.84
CA THR A 83 20.70 18.74 -4.56
C THR A 83 19.72 18.83 -3.39
N ASP A 84 18.70 19.69 -3.52
CA ASP A 84 17.66 19.92 -2.52
C ASP A 84 16.43 18.99 -2.68
N LEU A 85 16.52 17.94 -3.52
CA LEU A 85 15.43 17.00 -3.72
C LEU A 85 15.00 16.35 -2.40
N GLN A 86 13.69 16.43 -2.14
CA GLN A 86 13.01 15.74 -1.07
C GLN A 86 11.68 15.18 -1.60
N PHE A 87 11.43 13.91 -1.37
CA PHE A 87 10.21 13.23 -1.79
C PHE A 87 9.93 12.04 -0.89
N HIS A 88 8.74 11.48 -0.97
CA HIS A 88 8.40 10.21 -0.37
C HIS A 88 7.53 9.39 -1.31
N LEU A 89 7.44 8.10 -1.02
CA LEU A 89 6.56 7.16 -1.70
C LEU A 89 5.45 6.73 -0.75
N GLU A 90 4.25 6.65 -1.27
CA GLU A 90 3.09 6.07 -0.60
C GLU A 90 2.67 4.82 -1.35
N PHE A 91 2.39 3.75 -0.60
CA PHE A 91 1.98 2.46 -1.16
C PHE A 91 0.53 2.19 -0.84
N TYR A 92 -0.21 1.84 -1.87
CA TYR A 92 -1.65 1.65 -1.83
C TYR A 92 -2.02 0.22 -2.21
N CYS A 93 -3.10 -0.28 -1.66
CA CYS A 93 -3.69 -1.57 -2.03
C CYS A 93 -5.21 -1.50 -1.93
N THR A 94 -5.89 -2.55 -2.35
CA THR A 94 -7.33 -2.70 -2.14
C THR A 94 -7.66 -2.85 -0.65
N PRO A 95 -8.89 -2.56 -0.21
CA PRO A 95 -9.31 -2.78 1.18
C PRO A 95 -9.11 -4.22 1.65
N GLU A 96 -9.36 -5.18 0.77
CA GLU A 96 -9.20 -6.63 1.06
C GLU A 96 -7.77 -7.00 1.42
N ASP A 97 -6.79 -6.33 0.79
CA ASP A 97 -5.36 -6.59 0.98
C ASP A 97 -4.72 -5.67 2.05
N TYR A 98 -5.48 -4.72 2.60
CA TYR A 98 -4.92 -3.67 3.47
C TYR A 98 -4.24 -4.25 4.71
N PHE A 99 -4.93 -5.12 5.44
CA PHE A 99 -4.39 -5.69 6.69
C PHE A 99 -3.24 -6.65 6.43
N PHE A 100 -3.27 -7.38 5.31
CA PHE A 100 -2.14 -8.17 4.86
C PHE A 100 -0.91 -7.31 4.60
N ASN A 101 -1.07 -6.23 3.86
CA ASN A 101 0.06 -5.36 3.50
C ASN A 101 0.58 -4.53 4.66
N LYS A 102 -0.30 -4.09 5.57
CA LYS A 102 0.06 -3.21 6.68
C LYS A 102 0.60 -3.96 7.90
N TYR A 103 -0.03 -5.08 8.26
CA TYR A 103 0.24 -5.83 9.49
C TYR A 103 0.79 -7.24 9.25
N ASN A 104 1.03 -7.60 7.99
CA ASN A 104 1.46 -8.94 7.58
C ASN A 104 0.48 -10.06 8.00
N LEU A 105 -0.80 -9.75 8.04
CA LEU A 105 -1.86 -10.72 8.31
C LEU A 105 -2.29 -11.41 7.01
N SER A 106 -2.78 -12.64 7.11
CA SER A 106 -3.41 -13.30 5.95
C SER A 106 -4.61 -12.49 5.46
N PRO A 107 -4.91 -12.46 4.15
CA PRO A 107 -6.13 -11.86 3.64
C PRO A 107 -7.39 -12.47 4.30
N ALA A 108 -8.47 -11.70 4.36
CA ALA A 108 -9.78 -12.24 4.77
C ALA A 108 -10.19 -13.42 3.86
N HIS A 109 -10.99 -14.34 4.40
CA HIS A 109 -11.47 -15.46 3.61
C HIS A 109 -12.29 -15.01 2.41
N ALA A 110 -12.04 -15.60 1.24
CA ALA A 110 -12.71 -15.23 -0.01
C ALA A 110 -14.24 -15.34 0.08
N GLU A 111 -14.74 -16.30 0.83
CA GLU A 111 -16.17 -16.49 1.10
C GLU A 111 -16.77 -15.30 1.86
N ILE A 112 -16.05 -14.78 2.86
CA ILE A 112 -16.43 -13.57 3.60
C ILE A 112 -16.45 -12.37 2.66
N VAL A 113 -15.35 -12.15 1.92
CA VAL A 113 -15.24 -11.04 0.95
C VAL A 113 -16.38 -11.07 -0.07
N ASN A 114 -16.73 -12.26 -0.58
CA ASN A 114 -17.82 -12.41 -1.52
C ASN A 114 -19.20 -12.17 -0.89
N ALA A 115 -19.42 -12.64 0.33
CA ALA A 115 -20.69 -12.45 1.04
C ALA A 115 -20.98 -10.96 1.32
N MET A 116 -19.95 -10.14 1.57
CA MET A 116 -20.11 -8.71 1.87
C MET A 116 -20.65 -7.87 0.70
N LYS A 117 -20.65 -8.40 -0.50
CA LYS A 117 -21.33 -7.77 -1.67
C LYS A 117 -22.86 -7.72 -1.50
N TYR A 118 -23.41 -8.55 -0.64
CA TYR A 118 -24.86 -8.75 -0.47
C TYR A 118 -25.36 -8.41 0.94
N ILE A 119 -24.46 -8.19 1.90
CA ILE A 119 -24.79 -7.98 3.31
C ILE A 119 -24.45 -6.55 3.69
N LYS A 120 -25.41 -5.83 4.27
CA LYS A 120 -25.17 -4.49 4.85
C LYS A 120 -24.52 -4.60 6.21
N ALA A 121 -23.70 -3.60 6.54
CA ALA A 121 -23.03 -3.50 7.84
C ALA A 121 -24.03 -3.67 9.00
N CYS A 122 -23.70 -4.57 9.92
CA CYS A 122 -24.52 -4.92 11.07
C CYS A 122 -23.65 -5.37 12.25
N LYS A 123 -24.27 -5.72 13.39
CA LYS A 123 -23.57 -6.39 14.49
C LYS A 123 -23.23 -7.81 14.08
N THR A 124 -21.96 -8.17 14.19
CA THR A 124 -21.42 -9.46 13.72
C THR A 124 -20.55 -10.09 14.79
N LEU A 125 -20.66 -11.40 14.93
CA LEU A 125 -19.82 -12.21 15.82
C LEU A 125 -18.84 -13.03 14.95
N ASP A 126 -17.55 -12.90 15.23
CA ASP A 126 -16.47 -13.71 14.62
C ASP A 126 -15.99 -14.73 15.65
N LEU A 127 -16.40 -15.97 15.48
CA LEU A 127 -16.04 -17.09 16.34
C LEU A 127 -14.76 -17.76 15.85
N GLY A 128 -13.74 -17.85 16.71
CA GLY A 128 -12.43 -18.36 16.32
C GLY A 128 -11.70 -17.33 15.47
N ALA A 129 -11.72 -16.06 15.88
CA ALA A 129 -11.21 -14.92 15.12
C ALA A 129 -9.71 -15.05 14.79
N GLY A 130 -8.93 -15.81 15.57
CA GLY A 130 -7.49 -15.96 15.41
C GLY A 130 -6.82 -14.59 15.45
N GLN A 131 -5.95 -14.33 14.49
CA GLN A 131 -5.27 -13.02 14.33
C GLN A 131 -6.20 -11.90 13.81
N GLY A 132 -7.49 -12.15 13.66
CA GLY A 132 -8.49 -11.13 13.34
C GLY A 132 -8.60 -10.73 11.87
N LYS A 133 -8.08 -11.50 10.92
CA LYS A 133 -8.11 -11.15 9.49
C LYS A 133 -9.52 -10.86 8.96
N ASN A 134 -10.52 -11.64 9.37
CA ASN A 134 -11.91 -11.43 8.98
C ASN A 134 -12.52 -10.26 9.77
N SER A 135 -12.28 -10.22 11.09
CA SER A 135 -12.75 -9.15 11.98
C SER A 135 -12.31 -7.77 11.49
N LEU A 136 -11.01 -7.62 11.18
CA LEU A 136 -10.43 -6.36 10.69
C LEU A 136 -10.99 -5.97 9.33
N TYR A 137 -11.12 -6.92 8.41
CA TYR A 137 -11.73 -6.67 7.11
C TYR A 137 -13.18 -6.19 7.25
N LEU A 138 -13.99 -6.89 8.04
CA LEU A 138 -15.39 -6.51 8.28
C LEU A 138 -15.50 -5.15 9.01
N SER A 139 -14.62 -4.88 9.99
CA SER A 139 -14.55 -3.57 10.65
C SER A 139 -14.27 -2.43 9.66
N SER A 140 -13.42 -2.68 8.65
CA SER A 140 -13.13 -1.68 7.60
C SER A 140 -14.33 -1.39 6.68
N LEU A 141 -15.37 -2.22 6.74
CA LEU A 141 -16.66 -2.06 6.06
C LEU A 141 -17.78 -1.58 7.00
N ASP A 142 -17.43 -0.96 8.13
CA ASP A 142 -18.33 -0.41 9.15
C ASP A 142 -19.20 -1.47 9.89
N PHE A 143 -18.83 -2.75 9.84
CA PHE A 143 -19.48 -3.75 10.70
C PHE A 143 -19.06 -3.56 12.17
N ASN A 144 -20.00 -3.73 13.08
CA ASN A 144 -19.75 -3.74 14.53
C ASN A 144 -19.39 -5.16 14.96
N ILE A 145 -18.09 -5.45 15.08
CA ILE A 145 -17.56 -6.80 15.29
C ILE A 145 -17.35 -7.09 16.77
N THR A 146 -17.78 -8.29 17.17
CA THR A 146 -17.35 -8.95 18.40
C THR A 146 -16.50 -10.16 18.02
N ALA A 147 -15.18 -10.06 18.24
CA ALA A 147 -14.25 -11.15 17.97
C ALA A 147 -14.09 -12.03 19.23
N VAL A 148 -14.15 -13.35 19.06
CA VAL A 148 -13.96 -14.33 20.14
C VAL A 148 -12.96 -15.38 19.69
N ASP A 149 -11.97 -15.67 20.54
CA ASP A 149 -11.00 -16.74 20.34
C ASP A 149 -10.60 -17.34 21.69
N ILE A 150 -10.17 -18.60 21.68
CA ILE A 150 -9.62 -19.27 22.88
C ILE A 150 -8.22 -18.77 23.23
N ASN A 151 -7.51 -18.18 22.27
CA ASN A 151 -6.17 -17.64 22.45
C ASN A 151 -6.25 -16.15 22.79
N ALA A 152 -6.16 -15.85 24.09
CA ALA A 152 -6.22 -14.48 24.58
C ALA A 152 -5.15 -13.55 23.97
N LYS A 153 -3.99 -14.09 23.59
CA LYS A 153 -2.92 -13.29 22.94
C LYS A 153 -3.38 -12.78 21.57
N PHE A 154 -4.06 -13.59 20.77
CA PHE A 154 -4.60 -13.15 19.49
C PHE A 154 -5.60 -11.99 19.64
N LEU A 155 -6.46 -12.07 20.66
CA LEU A 155 -7.42 -10.99 20.95
C LEU A 155 -6.72 -9.71 21.40
N GLN A 156 -5.65 -9.81 22.19
CA GLN A 156 -4.86 -8.64 22.59
C GLN A 156 -4.17 -8.03 21.37
N ASP A 157 -3.49 -8.82 20.56
CA ASP A 157 -2.80 -8.35 19.34
C ASP A 157 -3.80 -7.67 18.37
N LEU A 158 -5.03 -8.18 18.28
CA LEU A 158 -6.10 -7.60 17.48
C LEU A 158 -6.61 -6.27 18.02
N ALA A 159 -6.69 -6.13 19.35
CA ALA A 159 -7.14 -4.89 19.99
C ALA A 159 -6.12 -3.73 19.85
N ASP A 160 -4.85 -4.05 19.58
CA ASP A 160 -3.77 -3.08 19.38
C ASP A 160 -3.68 -2.55 17.93
N ILE A 161 -4.49 -3.05 16.99
CA ILE A 161 -4.57 -2.64 15.58
C ILE A 161 -5.61 -1.54 15.37
#